data_93a1db7d11dbd158fa1af282b40adaf0
#
_entry.id   93a1db7d11dbd158fa1af282b40adaf0
#
_cell.length_a   1.000
_cell.length_b   1.000
_cell.length_c   1.000
_cell.angle_alpha   90.00
_cell.angle_beta   90.00
_cell.angle_gamma   90.00
#
_symmetry.space_group_name_H-M   'P 1'
#
loop_
_entity.id
_entity.type
_entity.pdbx_description
1 polymer ?
#
loop_
_entity_poly.entity_id
_entity_poly.type
_entity_poly.pdbx_seq_one_letter_code
_entity_poly.pdbx_strand_id
1 'polypeptide(L)'
;MKFTVIITNERDEEVVIYAREKTKLIEDIENLIRDNVFELIGYSGYEAVNLRTDEVVCFLVEEGKVYAITDKDRFRLKCRLYQIEETLPEDFVKINQSCIANIKKIERFDTSVSGTLLIKFKNGYKDYVSRRQMKAVKERFGL
;
A
#
# COMPACT_ATOMS: atom_id res chain seq x y z
N MET A 1 24.18 -19.81 9.02
CA MET A 1 23.49 -19.25 7.81
C MET A 1 24.55 -18.91 6.76
N LYS A 2 24.35 -19.36 5.54
CA LYS A 2 25.17 -18.93 4.41
C LYS A 2 24.64 -17.60 3.85
N PHE A 3 25.55 -16.71 3.50
CA PHE A 3 25.21 -15.43 2.91
C PHE A 3 25.99 -15.20 1.61
N THR A 4 25.29 -14.87 0.55
CA THR A 4 25.91 -14.59 -0.77
C THR A 4 25.21 -13.40 -1.40
N VAL A 5 25.98 -12.43 -1.88
CA VAL A 5 25.50 -11.31 -2.69
C VAL A 5 26.03 -11.48 -4.10
N ILE A 6 25.13 -11.45 -5.07
CA ILE A 6 25.49 -11.51 -6.49
C ILE A 6 25.04 -10.18 -7.12
N ILE A 7 25.99 -9.44 -7.66
CA ILE A 7 25.71 -8.20 -8.38
C ILE A 7 25.52 -8.53 -9.87
N THR A 8 24.31 -8.28 -10.36
CA THR A 8 23.94 -8.58 -11.74
C THR A 8 22.86 -7.60 -12.23
N ASN A 9 22.80 -7.38 -13.51
CA ASN A 9 21.74 -6.61 -14.17
C ASN A 9 20.73 -7.51 -14.94
N GLU A 10 20.86 -8.83 -14.78
CA GLU A 10 19.99 -9.81 -15.45
C GLU A 10 18.73 -10.15 -14.66
N ARG A 11 18.65 -9.72 -13.43
CA ARG A 11 17.52 -9.97 -12.52
C ARG A 11 17.14 -8.71 -11.77
N ASP A 12 15.89 -8.66 -11.35
CA ASP A 12 15.41 -7.63 -10.43
C ASP A 12 16.05 -7.81 -9.04
N GLU A 13 16.13 -6.72 -8.29
CA GLU A 13 16.62 -6.78 -6.92
C GLU A 13 15.64 -7.54 -6.03
N GLU A 14 16.09 -8.63 -5.44
CA GLU A 14 15.27 -9.44 -4.53
C GLU A 14 16.08 -9.98 -3.38
N VAL A 15 15.44 -10.23 -2.26
CA VAL A 15 15.99 -10.97 -1.13
C VAL A 15 15.13 -12.19 -0.88
N VAL A 16 15.72 -13.37 -1.00
CA VAL A 16 15.06 -14.65 -0.76
C VAL A 16 15.75 -15.37 0.39
N ILE A 17 14.99 -15.72 1.41
CA ILE A 17 15.49 -16.44 2.57
C ILE A 17 14.78 -17.79 2.65
N TYR A 18 15.56 -18.87 2.58
CA TYR A 18 15.09 -20.22 2.84
C TYR A 18 15.35 -20.57 4.31
N ALA A 19 14.30 -20.78 5.06
CA ALA A 19 14.41 -21.09 6.49
C ALA A 19 13.40 -22.16 6.90
N ARG A 20 13.71 -22.90 7.95
CA ARG A 20 12.81 -23.91 8.50
C ARG A 20 11.73 -23.30 9.37
N GLU A 21 12.03 -22.16 9.98
CA GLU A 21 11.12 -21.39 10.83
C GLU A 21 11.46 -19.91 10.77
N LYS A 22 10.50 -19.07 11.13
CA LYS A 22 10.69 -17.63 11.18
C LYS A 22 11.38 -17.26 12.50
N THR A 23 12.65 -16.87 12.41
CA THR A 23 13.44 -16.43 13.56
C THR A 23 13.38 -14.91 13.71
N LYS A 24 13.82 -14.41 14.88
CA LYS A 24 13.94 -12.97 15.11
C LYS A 24 14.90 -12.30 14.11
N LEU A 25 15.97 -12.97 13.72
CA LEU A 25 16.92 -12.47 12.72
C LEU A 25 16.21 -12.24 11.37
N ILE A 26 15.37 -13.17 10.95
CA ILE A 26 14.60 -13.05 9.71
C ILE A 26 13.62 -11.88 9.81
N GLU A 27 12.93 -11.72 10.94
CA GLU A 27 12.06 -10.56 11.18
C GLU A 27 12.81 -9.23 11.13
N ASP A 28 13.99 -9.16 11.71
CA ASP A 28 14.85 -7.98 11.69
C ASP A 28 15.28 -7.63 10.25
N ILE A 29 15.62 -8.63 9.45
CA ILE A 29 15.95 -8.46 8.02
C ILE A 29 14.74 -7.96 7.24
N GLU A 30 13.57 -8.57 7.44
CA GLU A 30 12.32 -8.12 6.79
C GLU A 30 12.01 -6.66 7.12
N ASN A 31 12.12 -6.29 8.39
CA ASN A 31 11.88 -4.91 8.82
C ASN A 31 12.90 -3.93 8.23
N LEU A 32 14.18 -4.31 8.21
CA LEU A 32 15.23 -3.51 7.61
C LEU A 32 14.96 -3.24 6.12
N ILE A 33 14.54 -4.24 5.39
CA ILE A 33 14.20 -4.11 3.97
C ILE A 33 12.96 -3.23 3.80
N ARG A 34 11.91 -3.46 4.58
CA ARG A 34 10.69 -2.64 4.53
C ARG A 34 10.96 -1.17 4.82
N ASP A 35 11.79 -0.88 5.83
CA ASP A 35 12.12 0.50 6.23
C ASP A 35 13.00 1.21 5.18
N ASN A 36 13.79 0.49 4.42
CA ASN A 36 14.73 1.04 3.44
C ASN A 36 14.26 1.02 1.98
N VAL A 37 13.23 0.23 1.66
CA VAL A 37 12.79 0.03 0.27
C VAL A 37 11.94 1.19 -0.25
N PHE A 38 11.33 2.00 0.63
CA PHE A 38 10.42 3.02 0.16
C PHE A 38 10.37 4.26 1.05
N GLU A 39 11.08 5.30 0.63
CA GLU A 39 10.88 6.64 1.16
C GLU A 39 9.79 7.34 0.37
N LEU A 40 8.71 7.72 1.05
CA LEU A 40 7.57 8.38 0.45
C LEU A 40 7.59 9.86 0.79
N ILE A 41 7.90 10.69 -0.20
CA ILE A 41 7.87 12.14 -0.05
C ILE A 41 6.54 12.68 -0.58
N GLY A 42 5.77 13.28 0.31
CA GLY A 42 4.53 13.98 -0.01
C GLY A 42 4.74 15.49 -0.06
N TYR A 43 4.05 16.13 -0.98
CA TYR A 43 4.12 17.58 -1.18
C TYR A 43 2.78 18.22 -0.82
N SER A 44 2.85 19.24 0.04
CA SER A 44 1.69 20.05 0.41
C SER A 44 2.11 21.54 0.45
N GLY A 45 1.54 22.33 -0.45
CA GLY A 45 1.96 23.73 -0.61
C GLY A 45 3.45 23.83 -0.95
N TYR A 46 4.20 24.50 -0.10
CA TYR A 46 5.66 24.66 -0.22
C TYR A 46 6.47 23.64 0.59
N GLU A 47 5.80 22.70 1.23
CA GLU A 47 6.44 21.71 2.09
C GLU A 47 6.61 20.37 1.40
N ALA A 48 7.75 19.73 1.64
CA ALA A 48 7.99 18.34 1.33
C ALA A 48 8.09 17.57 2.65
N VAL A 49 7.26 16.54 2.80
CA VAL A 49 7.11 15.79 4.04
C VAL A 49 7.48 14.33 3.81
N ASN A 50 8.26 13.77 4.71
CA ASN A 50 8.52 12.33 4.72
C ASN A 50 7.30 11.62 5.33
N LEU A 51 6.55 10.92 4.48
CA LEU A 51 5.32 10.22 4.88
C LEU A 51 5.64 8.82 5.38
N ARG A 52 4.99 8.45 6.48
CA ARG A 52 4.96 7.09 6.97
C ARG A 52 3.76 6.36 6.35
N THR A 53 4.00 5.19 5.78
CA THR A 53 2.92 4.42 5.14
C THR A 53 1.83 4.00 6.12
N ASP A 54 2.16 3.77 7.39
CA ASP A 54 1.19 3.45 8.44
C ASP A 54 0.21 4.59 8.77
N GLU A 55 0.54 5.83 8.40
CA GLU A 55 -0.33 7.00 8.56
C GLU A 55 -1.22 7.26 7.34
N VAL A 56 -0.95 6.59 6.22
CA VAL A 56 -1.71 6.77 4.99
C VAL A 56 -2.99 5.95 5.01
N VAL A 57 -4.11 6.62 4.78
CA VAL A 57 -5.45 6.02 4.67
C VAL A 57 -5.62 5.33 3.32
N CYS A 58 -5.27 6.02 2.26
CA CYS A 58 -5.25 5.48 0.90
C CYS A 58 -4.37 6.33 -0.02
N PHE A 59 -3.96 5.70 -1.12
CA PHE A 59 -3.37 6.40 -2.26
C PHE A 59 -4.40 6.47 -3.35
N LEU A 60 -4.57 7.63 -3.97
CA LEU A 60 -5.54 7.82 -5.04
C LEU A 60 -4.99 8.63 -6.20
N VAL A 61 -5.59 8.40 -7.36
CA VAL A 61 -5.33 9.20 -8.57
C VAL A 61 -6.54 10.10 -8.82
N GLU A 62 -6.28 11.38 -8.98
CA GLU A 62 -7.27 12.38 -9.30
C GLU A 62 -6.68 13.36 -10.31
N GLU A 63 -7.36 13.55 -11.42
CA GLU A 63 -6.90 14.41 -12.53
C GLU A 63 -5.48 14.10 -13.01
N GLY A 64 -5.13 12.82 -13.08
CA GLY A 64 -3.82 12.35 -13.51
C GLY A 64 -2.69 12.52 -12.48
N LYS A 65 -3.02 12.97 -11.27
CA LYS A 65 -2.06 13.18 -10.18
C LYS A 65 -2.30 12.17 -9.06
N VAL A 66 -1.21 11.73 -8.43
CA VAL A 66 -1.25 10.77 -7.32
C VAL A 66 -1.19 11.51 -6.00
N TYR A 67 -2.05 11.09 -5.07
CA TYR A 67 -2.14 11.66 -3.73
C TYR A 67 -2.09 10.57 -2.67
N ALA A 68 -1.42 10.87 -1.55
CA ALA A 68 -1.54 10.13 -0.31
C ALA A 68 -2.51 10.87 0.61
N ILE A 69 -3.53 10.17 1.09
CA ILE A 69 -4.51 10.72 2.01
C ILE A 69 -4.18 10.23 3.40
N THR A 70 -4.01 11.17 4.34
CA THR A 70 -3.85 10.88 5.76
C THR A 70 -5.08 11.37 6.54
N ASP A 71 -5.11 11.16 7.85
CA ASP A 71 -6.22 11.66 8.69
C ASP A 71 -6.33 13.18 8.70
N LYS A 72 -5.24 13.88 8.45
CA LYS A 72 -5.15 15.33 8.57
C LYS A 72 -5.07 16.04 7.24
N ASP A 73 -4.31 15.49 6.31
CA ASP A 73 -3.92 16.17 5.09
C ASP A 73 -3.94 15.27 3.86
N ARG A 74 -3.75 15.90 2.76
CA ARG A 74 -3.63 15.32 1.44
C ARG A 74 -2.30 15.76 0.84
N PHE A 75 -1.47 14.80 0.45
CA PHE A 75 -0.12 15.06 -0.07
C PHE A 75 -0.01 14.59 -1.51
N ARG A 76 0.53 15.43 -2.38
CA ARG A 76 0.84 15.04 -3.75
C ARG A 76 2.11 14.20 -3.79
N LEU A 77 2.10 13.14 -4.59
CA LEU A 77 3.25 12.30 -4.86
C LEU A 77 3.70 12.49 -6.32
N LYS A 78 5.00 12.42 -6.55
CA LYS A 78 5.56 12.53 -7.90
C LYS A 78 5.63 11.19 -8.64
N CYS A 79 5.46 10.08 -7.93
CA CYS A 79 5.45 8.74 -8.51
C CYS A 79 4.08 8.37 -9.06
N ARG A 80 4.04 7.31 -9.86
CA ARG A 80 2.78 6.74 -10.38
C ARG A 80 2.23 5.69 -9.43
N LEU A 81 0.90 5.47 -9.49
CA LEU A 81 0.22 4.55 -8.58
C LEU A 81 0.77 3.11 -8.67
N TYR A 82 1.10 2.62 -9.88
CA TYR A 82 1.66 1.28 -10.04
C TYR A 82 3.04 1.12 -9.38
N GLN A 83 3.84 2.19 -9.33
CA GLN A 83 5.13 2.18 -8.65
C GLN A 83 4.97 2.08 -7.14
N ILE A 84 3.94 2.74 -6.60
CA ILE A 84 3.57 2.64 -5.18
C ILE A 84 3.09 1.23 -4.86
N GLU A 85 2.20 0.67 -5.68
CA GLU A 85 1.63 -0.67 -5.49
C GLU A 85 2.71 -1.76 -5.35
N GLU A 86 3.76 -1.68 -6.18
CA GLU A 86 4.87 -2.65 -6.17
C GLU A 86 5.69 -2.64 -4.88
N THR A 87 5.68 -1.54 -4.16
CA THR A 87 6.56 -1.32 -2.99
C THR A 87 5.85 -1.30 -1.65
N LEU A 88 4.51 -1.27 -1.63
CA LEU A 88 3.73 -1.20 -0.41
C LEU A 88 3.73 -2.52 0.37
N PRO A 89 3.66 -2.43 1.73
CA PRO A 89 3.46 -3.62 2.56
C PRO A 89 2.09 -4.29 2.31
N GLU A 90 1.94 -5.50 2.83
CA GLU A 90 0.73 -6.33 2.68
C GLU A 90 -0.55 -5.69 3.23
N ASP A 91 -0.43 -4.66 4.06
CA ASP A 91 -1.56 -3.93 4.62
C ASP A 91 -2.33 -3.08 3.61
N PHE A 92 -1.82 -2.98 2.39
CA PHE A 92 -2.45 -2.21 1.31
C PHE A 92 -3.06 -3.12 0.26
N VAL A 93 -4.24 -2.76 -0.19
CA VAL A 93 -4.97 -3.49 -1.24
C VAL A 93 -5.51 -2.53 -2.29
N LYS A 94 -5.30 -2.86 -3.55
CA LYS A 94 -5.91 -2.12 -4.65
C LYS A 94 -7.41 -2.41 -4.71
N ILE A 95 -8.24 -1.37 -4.60
CA ILE A 95 -9.69 -1.50 -4.61
C ILE A 95 -10.33 -1.11 -5.94
N ASN A 96 -9.64 -0.26 -6.71
CA ASN A 96 -10.01 0.09 -8.09
C ASN A 96 -8.78 0.66 -8.82
N GLN A 97 -8.93 1.06 -10.08
CA GLN A 97 -7.82 1.57 -10.87
C GLN A 97 -7.15 2.83 -10.30
N SER A 98 -7.88 3.56 -9.48
CA SER A 98 -7.46 4.86 -8.96
C SER A 98 -7.21 4.89 -7.46
N CYS A 99 -7.35 3.77 -6.76
CA CYS A 99 -7.22 3.76 -5.30
C CYS A 99 -6.58 2.47 -4.76
N ILE A 100 -5.58 2.67 -3.89
CA ILE A 100 -4.97 1.63 -3.06
C ILE A 100 -5.30 1.96 -1.60
N ALA A 101 -5.99 1.06 -0.92
CA ALA A 101 -6.49 1.27 0.43
C ALA A 101 -5.58 0.65 1.49
N ASN A 102 -5.40 1.35 2.60
CA ASN A 102 -4.79 0.79 3.80
C ASN A 102 -5.86 0.01 4.59
N ILE A 103 -5.68 -1.29 4.70
CA ILE A 103 -6.59 -2.20 5.40
C ILE A 103 -6.85 -1.74 6.84
N LYS A 104 -5.84 -1.28 7.53
CA LYS A 104 -5.93 -0.84 8.94
C LYS A 104 -6.73 0.45 9.13
N LYS A 105 -6.95 1.19 8.06
CA LYS A 105 -7.72 2.44 8.07
C LYS A 105 -9.15 2.29 7.55
N ILE A 106 -9.56 1.09 7.20
CA ILE A 106 -10.93 0.80 6.81
C ILE A 106 -11.80 0.68 8.06
N GLU A 107 -12.89 1.45 8.11
CA GLU A 107 -13.87 1.38 9.19
C GLU A 107 -14.92 0.29 8.92
N ARG A 108 -15.50 0.29 7.73
CA ARG A 108 -16.56 -0.66 7.37
C ARG A 108 -16.75 -0.80 5.86
N PHE A 109 -17.44 -1.88 5.51
CA PHE A 109 -17.88 -2.16 4.15
C PHE A 109 -19.41 -1.99 4.08
N ASP A 110 -19.88 -1.33 3.02
CA ASP A 110 -21.30 -1.16 2.76
C ASP A 110 -21.69 -1.97 1.54
N THR A 111 -22.56 -2.95 1.74
CA THR A 111 -23.10 -3.84 0.71
C THR A 111 -24.57 -3.58 0.42
N SER A 112 -25.11 -2.44 0.86
CA SER A 112 -26.54 -2.12 0.75
C SER A 112 -27.05 -2.03 -0.69
N VAL A 113 -26.19 -1.68 -1.64
CA VAL A 113 -26.55 -1.66 -3.06
C VAL A 113 -26.05 -2.96 -3.70
N SER A 114 -26.98 -3.74 -4.26
CA SER A 114 -26.68 -5.02 -4.89
C SER A 114 -25.62 -4.89 -5.99
N GLY A 115 -24.63 -5.78 -5.95
CA GLY A 115 -23.53 -5.80 -6.91
C GLY A 115 -22.46 -4.74 -6.70
N THR A 116 -22.54 -3.94 -5.63
CA THR A 116 -21.53 -2.95 -5.28
C THR A 116 -20.95 -3.22 -3.88
N LEU A 117 -19.73 -2.74 -3.68
CA LEU A 117 -19.07 -2.77 -2.40
C LEU A 117 -18.42 -1.40 -2.16
N LEU A 118 -18.93 -0.68 -1.18
CA LEU A 118 -18.41 0.62 -0.76
C LEU A 118 -17.52 0.46 0.45
N ILE A 119 -16.33 1.03 0.40
CA ILE A 119 -15.42 1.09 1.55
C ILE A 119 -15.55 2.45 2.21
N LYS A 120 -15.74 2.44 3.53
CA LYS A 120 -15.72 3.64 4.36
C LYS A 120 -14.49 3.61 5.25
N PHE A 121 -13.67 4.62 5.13
CA PHE A 121 -12.44 4.77 5.92
C PHE A 121 -12.72 5.53 7.23
N LYS A 122 -11.84 5.33 8.22
CA LYS A 122 -11.95 5.96 9.54
C LYS A 122 -11.94 7.49 9.49
N ASN A 123 -11.31 8.08 8.48
CA ASN A 123 -11.28 9.54 8.26
C ASN A 123 -12.54 10.09 7.54
N GLY A 124 -13.51 9.23 7.23
CA GLY A 124 -14.72 9.61 6.52
C GLY A 124 -14.65 9.52 4.99
N TYR A 125 -13.48 9.28 4.41
CA TYR A 125 -13.36 9.04 2.98
C TYR A 125 -14.07 7.75 2.57
N LYS A 126 -14.66 7.74 1.37
CA LYS A 126 -15.39 6.60 0.82
C LYS A 126 -14.98 6.35 -0.61
N ASP A 127 -14.88 5.09 -1.00
CA ASP A 127 -14.62 4.69 -2.38
C ASP A 127 -15.19 3.31 -2.67
N TYR A 128 -15.48 3.05 -3.94
CA TYR A 128 -16.04 1.78 -4.38
C TYR A 128 -14.96 0.80 -4.83
N VAL A 129 -15.21 -0.48 -4.56
CA VAL A 129 -14.43 -1.56 -5.12
C VAL A 129 -14.88 -1.81 -6.55
N SER A 130 -13.95 -1.81 -7.52
CA SER A 130 -14.27 -2.10 -8.91
C SER A 130 -14.67 -3.58 -9.09
N ARG A 131 -15.43 -3.88 -10.13
CA ARG A 131 -15.80 -5.26 -10.48
C ARG A 131 -14.60 -6.17 -10.62
N ARG A 132 -13.52 -5.67 -11.23
CA ARG A 132 -12.27 -6.40 -11.41
C ARG A 132 -11.60 -6.78 -10.08
N GLN A 133 -11.69 -5.91 -9.09
CA GLN A 133 -11.06 -6.11 -7.77
C GLN A 133 -11.99 -6.78 -6.74
N MET A 134 -13.26 -6.90 -7.04
CA MET A 134 -14.28 -7.39 -6.11
C MET A 134 -13.95 -8.75 -5.49
N LYS A 135 -13.54 -9.71 -6.32
CA LYS A 135 -13.20 -11.07 -5.87
C LYS A 135 -12.01 -11.04 -4.91
N ALA A 136 -10.93 -10.37 -5.29
CA ALA A 136 -9.72 -10.28 -4.49
C ALA A 136 -9.97 -9.58 -3.15
N VAL A 137 -10.74 -8.50 -3.15
CA VAL A 137 -11.11 -7.76 -1.94
C VAL A 137 -11.97 -8.61 -1.01
N LYS A 138 -13.00 -9.27 -1.55
CA LYS A 138 -13.86 -10.16 -0.74
C LYS A 138 -13.08 -11.31 -0.12
N GLU A 139 -12.20 -11.95 -0.87
CA GLU A 139 -11.34 -13.02 -0.36
C GLU A 139 -10.40 -12.52 0.74
N ARG A 140 -9.82 -11.34 0.55
CA ARG A 140 -8.90 -10.73 1.53
C ARG A 140 -9.56 -10.48 2.88
N PHE A 141 -10.83 -10.09 2.91
CA PHE A 141 -11.57 -9.76 4.12
C PHE A 141 -12.54 -10.83 4.58
N GLY A 142 -12.65 -11.95 3.88
CA GLY A 142 -13.59 -13.01 4.22
C GLY A 142 -15.07 -12.65 4.03
N LEU A 143 -15.34 -11.79 3.08
CA LEU A 143 -16.70 -11.33 2.77
C LEU A 143 -17.45 -12.28 1.82
#